data_fd039a698138d580732f5af5967e48e9
#
_entry.id   fd039a698138d580732f5af5967e48e9
#
_cell.length_a   1.000
_cell.length_b   1.000
_cell.length_c   1.000
_cell.angle_alpha   90.00
_cell.angle_beta   90.00
_cell.angle_gamma   90.00
#
_symmetry.space_group_name_H-M   'P 1'
#
loop_
_entity.id
_entity.type
_entity.pdbx_description
1 polymer ?
#
loop_
_entity_poly.entity_id
_entity_poly.type
_entity_poly.pdbx_seq_one_letter_code
_entity_poly.pdbx_strand_id
1 'polypeptide(L)'
;MVFILKIFRLISVWLLNSEENLFLSDATLSLRENTMKPTTFFITAATAVSILLICCSEQCDLFLTGLVYQNGFYLHENLFVDAADTYGEYAICALFAAVCGIFALKQKFRTLISNKLNFINAKTMLFLCISFFGWCTALPYGFKIFFRRARPYQTDIFAGDCTFTNAFVKSFCPAGDSFISGHTSFAMWLFALALVIPQRIRTPSITAAVGIVLTIAASRILGGYHFLTDVYFAILLTGCGIWATYKTMFIAENCANPPETGTPVSHTTTRLYENKL
;
A
#
# COMPACT_ATOMS: atom_id res chain seq x y z
N MET A 1 -21.17 -6.60 6.25
CA MET A 1 -20.47 -6.37 7.53
C MET A 1 -19.70 -7.58 8.05
N VAL A 2 -20.34 -8.76 8.27
CA VAL A 2 -19.67 -9.97 8.80
C VAL A 2 -18.50 -10.45 7.94
N PHE A 3 -18.60 -10.44 6.62
CA PHE A 3 -17.53 -10.85 5.70
C PHE A 3 -16.31 -9.93 5.76
N ILE A 4 -16.53 -8.64 5.86
CA ILE A 4 -15.47 -7.62 5.94
C ILE A 4 -14.72 -7.73 7.27
N LEU A 5 -15.44 -7.89 8.39
CA LEU A 5 -14.84 -8.15 9.69
C LEU A 5 -14.01 -9.43 9.71
N LYS A 6 -14.44 -10.48 8.97
CA LYS A 6 -13.66 -11.71 8.81
C LYS A 6 -12.36 -11.46 8.02
N ILE A 7 -12.41 -10.70 6.92
CA ILE A 7 -11.21 -10.34 6.15
C ILE A 7 -10.25 -9.52 6.99
N PHE A 8 -10.73 -8.47 7.70
CA PHE A 8 -9.89 -7.67 8.60
C PHE A 8 -9.28 -8.52 9.71
N ARG A 9 -10.06 -9.42 10.32
CA ARG A 9 -9.57 -10.34 11.35
C ARG A 9 -8.51 -11.28 10.80
N LEU A 10 -8.70 -11.84 9.60
CA LEU A 10 -7.71 -12.72 8.95
C LEU A 10 -6.42 -11.97 8.64
N ILE A 11 -6.50 -10.75 8.09
CA ILE A 11 -5.34 -9.90 7.80
C ILE A 11 -4.63 -9.53 9.11
N SER A 12 -5.36 -9.13 10.16
CA SER A 12 -4.79 -8.76 11.45
C SER A 12 -4.09 -9.95 12.13
N VAL A 13 -4.75 -11.12 12.17
CA VAL A 13 -4.16 -12.35 12.75
C VAL A 13 -2.93 -12.78 11.96
N TRP A 14 -2.98 -12.71 10.63
CA TRP A 14 -1.85 -13.07 9.79
C TRP A 14 -0.66 -12.12 9.96
N LEU A 15 -0.93 -10.80 10.07
CA LEU A 15 0.10 -9.79 10.35
C LEU A 15 0.72 -9.97 11.73
N LEU A 16 -0.06 -10.29 12.76
CA LEU A 16 0.41 -10.51 14.13
C LEU A 16 1.23 -11.79 14.27
N ASN A 17 0.75 -12.92 13.73
CA ASN A 17 1.46 -14.20 13.84
C ASN A 17 2.80 -14.22 13.10
N SER A 18 2.98 -13.38 12.09
CA SER A 18 4.24 -13.32 11.34
C SER A 18 5.36 -12.61 12.10
N GLU A 19 5.09 -11.92 13.22
CA GLU A 19 6.10 -11.24 14.04
C GLU A 19 6.67 -12.11 15.15
N GLU A 20 5.90 -13.07 15.68
CA GLU A 20 6.38 -13.94 16.76
C GLU A 20 7.56 -14.82 16.35
N ASN A 21 7.72 -15.11 15.06
CA ASN A 21 8.84 -15.92 14.54
C ASN A 21 10.11 -15.12 14.25
N LEU A 22 10.14 -13.81 14.44
CA LEU A 22 11.28 -12.97 14.04
C LEU A 22 12.22 -12.57 15.19
N PHE A 23 11.87 -12.78 16.45
CA PHE A 23 12.64 -12.32 17.61
C PHE A 23 12.59 -13.30 18.78
N LEU A 24 13.35 -14.37 18.73
CA LEU A 24 13.77 -15.12 19.90
C LEU A 24 15.30 -15.10 20.01
N SER A 25 15.81 -14.07 20.67
CA SER A 25 17.13 -14.04 21.28
C SER A 25 16.95 -13.66 22.76
N ASP A 26 17.22 -14.62 23.61
CA ASP A 26 16.78 -14.74 25.01
C ASP A 26 17.48 -13.86 26.05
N ALA A 27 18.03 -12.70 25.75
CA ALA A 27 18.87 -11.98 26.72
C ALA A 27 18.34 -10.62 27.25
N THR A 28 17.16 -10.11 26.80
CA THR A 28 16.67 -8.77 27.22
C THR A 28 15.20 -8.73 27.61
N LEU A 29 14.64 -9.82 28.04
CA LEU A 29 13.19 -10.02 28.24
C LEU A 29 12.59 -9.41 29.52
N SER A 30 13.36 -8.91 30.47
CA SER A 30 12.81 -8.56 31.80
C SER A 30 12.35 -7.11 32.02
N LEU A 31 12.50 -6.19 31.06
CA LEU A 31 12.13 -4.77 31.21
C LEU A 31 11.20 -4.20 30.11
N ARG A 32 10.64 -5.03 29.24
CA ARG A 32 9.81 -4.57 28.10
C ARG A 32 8.34 -5.02 28.15
N GLU A 33 7.85 -5.46 29.29
CA GLU A 33 6.52 -6.12 29.39
C GLU A 33 5.29 -5.22 29.25
N ASN A 34 5.39 -3.89 29.14
CA ASN A 34 4.21 -3.01 29.10
C ASN A 34 4.12 -2.02 27.94
N THR A 35 4.95 -2.10 26.91
CA THR A 35 4.80 -1.24 25.73
C THR A 35 4.29 -2.07 24.55
N MET A 36 3.09 -1.74 24.05
CA MET A 36 2.51 -2.35 22.86
C MET A 36 3.49 -2.22 21.67
N LYS A 37 3.81 -3.33 20.99
CA LYS A 37 4.70 -3.30 19.83
C LYS A 37 4.17 -2.28 18.81
N PRO A 38 5.01 -1.45 18.17
CA PRO A 38 4.57 -0.42 17.23
C PRO A 38 3.62 -0.94 16.14
N THR A 39 3.89 -2.13 15.61
CA THR A 39 3.05 -2.79 14.61
C THR A 39 1.67 -3.14 15.15
N THR A 40 1.57 -3.66 16.37
CA THR A 40 0.28 -3.93 17.03
C THR A 40 -0.53 -2.64 17.19
N PHE A 41 0.13 -1.56 17.60
CA PHE A 41 -0.50 -0.25 17.71
C PHE A 41 -1.06 0.22 16.35
N PHE A 42 -0.27 0.17 15.28
CA PHE A 42 -0.72 0.58 13.94
C PHE A 42 -1.87 -0.28 13.42
N ILE A 43 -1.83 -1.60 13.62
CA ILE A 43 -2.92 -2.49 13.19
C ILE A 43 -4.20 -2.18 13.98
N THR A 44 -4.10 -1.99 15.30
CA THR A 44 -5.26 -1.67 16.14
C THR A 44 -5.84 -0.31 15.77
N ALA A 45 -4.99 0.71 15.57
CA ALA A 45 -5.42 2.03 15.14
C ALA A 45 -6.09 2.00 13.75
N ALA A 46 -5.49 1.33 12.77
CA ALA A 46 -6.08 1.18 11.44
C ALA A 46 -7.43 0.44 11.49
N THR A 47 -7.54 -0.59 12.32
CA THR A 47 -8.79 -1.33 12.51
C THR A 47 -9.87 -0.45 13.15
N ALA A 48 -9.52 0.31 14.20
CA ALA A 48 -10.44 1.23 14.87
C ALA A 48 -10.93 2.34 13.93
N VAL A 49 -10.02 2.96 13.17
CA VAL A 49 -10.37 3.96 12.15
C VAL A 49 -11.26 3.37 11.07
N SER A 50 -10.97 2.14 10.61
CA SER A 50 -11.81 1.46 9.60
C SER A 50 -13.22 1.20 10.10
N ILE A 51 -13.36 0.73 11.35
CA ILE A 51 -14.67 0.51 11.96
C ILE A 51 -15.43 1.84 12.09
N LEU A 52 -14.76 2.88 12.58
CA LEU A 52 -15.35 4.22 12.68
C LEU A 52 -15.83 4.73 11.32
N LEU A 53 -14.99 4.65 10.28
CA LEU A 53 -15.34 5.09 8.93
C LEU A 53 -16.46 4.24 8.30
N ILE A 54 -16.58 2.96 8.63
CA ILE A 54 -17.71 2.14 8.18
C ILE A 54 -19.00 2.55 8.89
N CYS A 55 -18.94 2.79 10.20
CA CYS A 55 -20.13 3.16 11.00
C CYS A 55 -20.61 4.59 10.70
N CYS A 56 -19.68 5.52 10.46
CA CYS A 56 -19.95 6.94 10.23
C CYS A 56 -19.69 7.35 8.76
N SER A 57 -19.75 6.41 7.80
CA SER A 57 -19.40 6.68 6.40
C SER A 57 -20.23 7.79 5.79
N GLU A 58 -21.53 7.83 6.07
CA GLU A 58 -22.43 8.88 5.56
C GLU A 58 -22.02 10.26 6.07
N GLN A 59 -21.86 10.40 7.38
CA GLN A 59 -21.50 11.68 7.99
C GLN A 59 -20.13 12.17 7.51
N CYS A 60 -19.12 11.28 7.48
CA CYS A 60 -17.76 11.64 7.07
C CYS A 60 -17.69 11.99 5.57
N ASP A 61 -18.31 11.17 4.73
CA ASP A 61 -18.30 11.35 3.28
C ASP A 61 -19.07 12.62 2.87
N LEU A 62 -20.28 12.80 3.38
CA LEU A 62 -21.09 13.96 3.05
C LEU A 62 -20.54 15.25 3.62
N PHE A 63 -20.02 15.24 4.85
CA PHE A 63 -19.40 16.42 5.45
C PHE A 63 -18.21 16.90 4.62
N LEU A 64 -17.24 16.02 4.33
CA LEU A 64 -16.04 16.39 3.59
C LEU A 64 -16.35 16.81 2.15
N THR A 65 -17.24 16.08 1.49
CA THR A 65 -17.68 16.42 0.12
C THR A 65 -18.44 17.75 0.08
N GLY A 66 -19.26 18.02 1.09
CA GLY A 66 -20.00 19.28 1.21
C GLY A 66 -19.11 20.49 1.34
N LEU A 67 -17.90 20.38 1.91
CA LEU A 67 -16.95 21.49 2.01
C LEU A 67 -16.42 21.95 0.65
N VAL A 68 -16.44 21.08 -0.37
CA VAL A 68 -15.92 21.38 -1.72
C VAL A 68 -17.03 21.55 -2.77
N TYR A 69 -18.30 21.54 -2.34
CA TYR A 69 -19.46 21.72 -3.19
C TYR A 69 -20.15 23.06 -2.92
N GLN A 70 -20.25 23.92 -3.95
CA GLN A 70 -20.93 25.22 -3.91
C GLN A 70 -21.70 25.41 -5.23
N ASN A 71 -22.91 24.81 -5.33
CA ASN A 71 -23.69 24.74 -6.58
C ASN A 71 -22.92 24.09 -7.75
N GLY A 72 -21.94 23.24 -7.45
CA GLY A 72 -20.99 22.54 -8.30
C GLY A 72 -19.69 22.29 -7.54
N PHE A 73 -18.90 21.36 -8.03
CA PHE A 73 -17.54 21.11 -7.49
C PHE A 73 -16.58 22.16 -8.03
N TYR A 74 -16.38 23.25 -7.29
CA TYR A 74 -15.61 24.41 -7.75
C TYR A 74 -14.12 24.14 -7.99
N LEU A 75 -13.57 23.04 -7.46
CA LEU A 75 -12.21 22.60 -7.73
C LEU A 75 -12.11 21.57 -8.87
N HIS A 76 -13.22 21.17 -9.48
CA HIS A 76 -13.24 20.19 -10.56
C HIS A 76 -12.39 20.61 -11.76
N GLU A 77 -12.49 21.89 -12.16
CA GLU A 77 -11.73 22.50 -13.27
C GLU A 77 -10.38 23.09 -12.82
N ASN A 78 -9.96 22.82 -11.58
CA ASN A 78 -8.65 23.29 -11.12
C ASN A 78 -7.54 22.53 -11.84
N LEU A 79 -6.57 23.25 -12.40
CA LEU A 79 -5.46 22.70 -13.18
C LEU A 79 -4.73 21.53 -12.48
N PHE A 80 -4.56 21.61 -11.16
CA PHE A 80 -3.91 20.55 -10.39
C PHE A 80 -4.79 19.29 -10.30
N VAL A 81 -6.08 19.47 -10.03
CA VAL A 81 -7.05 18.37 -9.93
C VAL A 81 -7.23 17.70 -11.27
N ASP A 82 -7.37 18.48 -12.35
CA ASP A 82 -7.49 17.99 -13.71
C ASP A 82 -6.21 17.26 -14.18
N ALA A 83 -5.04 17.84 -13.91
CA ALA A 83 -3.77 17.20 -14.24
C ALA A 83 -3.57 15.87 -13.46
N ALA A 84 -3.97 15.81 -12.19
CA ALA A 84 -3.89 14.59 -11.40
C ALA A 84 -4.88 13.52 -11.89
N ASP A 85 -6.04 13.92 -12.39
CA ASP A 85 -7.02 13.04 -13.02
C ASP A 85 -6.53 12.50 -14.35
N THR A 86 -6.13 13.39 -15.24
CA THR A 86 -5.77 13.03 -16.62
C THR A 86 -4.44 12.29 -16.70
N TYR A 87 -3.42 12.74 -15.96
CA TYR A 87 -2.05 12.24 -16.13
C TYR A 87 -1.57 11.31 -15.01
N GLY A 88 -2.27 11.27 -13.87
CA GLY A 88 -1.82 10.49 -12.71
C GLY A 88 -1.66 9.00 -12.99
N GLU A 89 -2.64 8.38 -13.63
CA GLU A 89 -2.57 6.95 -14.00
C GLU A 89 -1.54 6.71 -15.12
N TYR A 90 -1.52 7.58 -16.14
CA TYR A 90 -0.56 7.45 -17.24
C TYR A 90 0.89 7.56 -16.78
N ALA A 91 1.19 8.45 -15.85
CA ALA A 91 2.53 8.58 -15.29
C ALA A 91 2.99 7.30 -14.56
N ILE A 92 2.10 6.68 -13.82
CA ILE A 92 2.41 5.41 -13.11
C ILE A 92 2.54 4.25 -14.10
N CYS A 93 1.68 4.17 -15.12
CA CYS A 93 1.80 3.18 -16.19
C CYS A 93 3.11 3.36 -16.95
N ALA A 94 3.51 4.58 -17.29
CA ALA A 94 4.77 4.88 -17.96
C ALA A 94 5.98 4.49 -17.08
N LEU A 95 5.92 4.76 -15.77
CA LEU A 95 6.96 4.35 -14.83
C LEU A 95 7.05 2.82 -14.73
N PHE A 96 5.91 2.12 -14.67
CA PHE A 96 5.88 0.65 -14.67
C PHE A 96 6.50 0.09 -15.96
N ALA A 97 6.12 0.64 -17.13
CA ALA A 97 6.70 0.25 -18.41
C ALA A 97 8.21 0.52 -18.47
N ALA A 98 8.68 1.65 -17.93
CA ALA A 98 10.10 1.97 -17.83
C ALA A 98 10.86 0.95 -16.97
N VAL A 99 10.33 0.55 -15.82
CA VAL A 99 10.92 -0.48 -14.96
C VAL A 99 10.99 -1.83 -15.67
N CYS A 100 9.92 -2.22 -16.38
CA CYS A 100 9.92 -3.43 -17.22
C CYS A 100 10.97 -3.36 -18.34
N GLY A 101 11.10 -2.20 -19.00
CA GLY A 101 12.11 -1.96 -20.04
C GLY A 101 13.54 -2.07 -19.50
N ILE A 102 13.82 -1.47 -18.32
CA ILE A 102 15.12 -1.57 -17.65
C ILE A 102 15.43 -3.04 -17.31
N PHE A 103 14.45 -3.80 -16.85
CA PHE A 103 14.61 -5.23 -16.56
C PHE A 103 14.96 -6.01 -17.84
N ALA A 104 14.22 -5.79 -18.93
CA ALA A 104 14.46 -6.45 -20.22
C ALA A 104 15.85 -6.12 -20.79
N LEU A 105 16.25 -4.84 -20.76
CA LEU A 105 17.57 -4.40 -21.16
C LEU A 105 18.67 -5.03 -20.32
N LYS A 106 18.46 -5.13 -19.00
CA LYS A 106 19.40 -5.80 -18.08
C LYS A 106 19.57 -7.28 -18.45
N GLN A 107 18.51 -7.98 -18.83
CA GLN A 107 18.62 -9.39 -19.26
C GLN A 107 19.40 -9.51 -20.57
N LYS A 108 19.17 -8.60 -21.52
CA LYS A 108 19.83 -8.60 -22.82
C LYS A 108 21.32 -8.20 -22.75
N PHE A 109 21.66 -7.21 -21.91
CA PHE A 109 23.00 -6.62 -21.83
C PHE A 109 23.63 -6.86 -20.45
N ARG A 110 23.63 -8.08 -19.97
CA ARG A 110 24.03 -8.49 -18.63
C ARG A 110 25.44 -8.06 -18.23
N THR A 111 26.36 -7.93 -19.21
CA THR A 111 27.77 -7.54 -19.01
C THR A 111 27.98 -6.02 -18.96
N LEU A 112 27.06 -5.23 -19.52
CA LEU A 112 27.21 -3.77 -19.67
C LEU A 112 26.47 -2.98 -18.56
N ILE A 113 25.45 -3.57 -17.94
CA ILE A 113 24.64 -2.84 -16.97
C ILE A 113 25.19 -2.97 -15.57
N SER A 114 25.39 -1.81 -14.93
CA SER A 114 25.99 -1.64 -13.60
C SER A 114 25.35 -2.52 -12.54
N ASN A 115 26.17 -3.04 -11.61
CA ASN A 115 25.76 -3.74 -10.39
C ASN A 115 24.78 -2.94 -9.49
N LYS A 116 24.67 -1.63 -9.72
CA LYS A 116 23.71 -0.77 -8.98
C LYS A 116 22.25 -1.14 -9.21
N LEU A 117 21.92 -1.83 -10.31
CA LEU A 117 20.54 -2.28 -10.64
C LEU A 117 20.28 -3.75 -10.27
N ASN A 118 21.12 -4.39 -9.46
CA ASN A 118 20.95 -5.79 -9.08
C ASN A 118 19.66 -6.06 -8.29
N PHE A 119 19.09 -5.05 -7.64
CA PHE A 119 17.79 -5.18 -6.97
C PHE A 119 16.63 -5.42 -7.96
N ILE A 120 16.76 -5.05 -9.25
CA ILE A 120 15.79 -5.38 -10.31
C ILE A 120 16.12 -6.77 -10.86
N ASN A 121 15.56 -7.80 -10.22
CA ASN A 121 15.67 -9.20 -10.61
C ASN A 121 14.29 -9.80 -10.90
N ALA A 122 14.24 -11.06 -11.34
CA ALA A 122 12.98 -11.74 -11.70
C ALA A 122 11.97 -11.77 -10.54
N LYS A 123 12.44 -11.99 -9.30
CA LYS A 123 11.61 -11.99 -8.09
C LYS A 123 11.00 -10.62 -7.82
N THR A 124 11.82 -9.57 -7.92
CA THR A 124 11.36 -8.17 -7.79
C THR A 124 10.34 -7.82 -8.88
N MET A 125 10.60 -8.23 -10.13
CA MET A 125 9.65 -7.99 -11.21
C MET A 125 8.33 -8.72 -11.00
N LEU A 126 8.36 -9.97 -10.56
CA LEU A 126 7.14 -10.72 -10.23
C LEU A 126 6.33 -10.01 -9.14
N PHE A 127 6.99 -9.56 -8.08
CA PHE A 127 6.35 -8.78 -7.01
C PHE A 127 5.70 -7.49 -7.54
N LEU A 128 6.42 -6.72 -8.37
CA LEU A 128 5.92 -5.48 -8.95
C LEU A 128 4.75 -5.72 -9.92
N CYS A 129 4.78 -6.80 -10.69
CA CYS A 129 3.68 -7.22 -11.57
C CYS A 129 2.45 -7.65 -10.77
N ILE A 130 2.60 -8.48 -9.73
CA ILE A 130 1.49 -8.86 -8.85
C ILE A 130 0.89 -7.62 -8.18
N SER A 131 1.74 -6.70 -7.71
CA SER A 131 1.29 -5.45 -7.11
C SER A 131 0.51 -4.59 -8.10
N PHE A 132 1.00 -4.43 -9.32
CA PHE A 132 0.37 -3.60 -10.36
C PHE A 132 -0.96 -4.20 -10.84
N PHE A 133 -0.94 -5.42 -11.34
CA PHE A 133 -2.11 -6.04 -11.95
C PHE A 133 -3.11 -6.58 -10.93
N GLY A 134 -2.63 -7.15 -9.82
CA GLY A 134 -3.49 -7.72 -8.79
C GLY A 134 -4.07 -6.66 -7.86
N TRP A 135 -3.20 -5.95 -7.14
CA TRP A 135 -3.66 -5.06 -6.08
C TRP A 135 -4.05 -3.67 -6.56
N CYS A 136 -3.32 -3.10 -7.52
CA CYS A 136 -3.61 -1.75 -8.01
C CYS A 136 -4.65 -1.72 -9.15
N THR A 137 -4.84 -2.81 -9.90
CA THR A 137 -5.78 -2.87 -11.03
C THR A 137 -6.99 -3.75 -10.73
N ALA A 138 -6.79 -5.06 -10.53
CA ALA A 138 -7.88 -6.03 -10.45
C ALA A 138 -8.73 -5.83 -9.18
N LEU A 139 -8.10 -5.49 -8.04
CA LEU A 139 -8.82 -5.24 -6.80
C LEU A 139 -9.83 -4.08 -6.92
N PRO A 140 -9.43 -2.84 -7.27
CA PRO A 140 -10.39 -1.74 -7.39
C PRO A 140 -11.43 -2.00 -8.49
N TYR A 141 -11.05 -2.61 -9.61
CA TYR A 141 -11.99 -2.97 -10.67
C TYR A 141 -13.07 -3.93 -10.18
N GLY A 142 -12.70 -4.98 -9.43
CA GLY A 142 -13.64 -5.92 -8.81
C GLY A 142 -14.61 -5.23 -7.85
N PHE A 143 -14.11 -4.31 -7.02
CA PHE A 143 -14.94 -3.53 -6.10
C PHE A 143 -15.92 -2.62 -6.85
N LYS A 144 -15.49 -1.94 -7.90
CA LYS A 144 -16.33 -1.07 -8.73
C LYS A 144 -17.48 -1.84 -9.37
N ILE A 145 -17.22 -3.00 -9.98
CA ILE A 145 -18.24 -3.85 -10.59
C ILE A 145 -19.23 -4.36 -9.54
N PHE A 146 -18.73 -4.77 -8.37
CA PHE A 146 -19.58 -5.37 -7.34
C PHE A 146 -20.45 -4.36 -6.63
N PHE A 147 -19.89 -3.22 -6.20
CA PHE A 147 -20.59 -2.23 -5.39
C PHE A 147 -21.36 -1.20 -6.21
N ARG A 148 -20.90 -0.83 -7.39
CA ARG A 148 -21.50 0.15 -8.30
C ARG A 148 -21.91 1.45 -7.59
N ARG A 149 -21.09 1.89 -6.63
CA ARG A 149 -21.32 3.09 -5.82
C ARG A 149 -21.27 4.34 -6.70
N ALA A 150 -22.26 5.23 -6.55
CA ALA A 150 -22.24 6.54 -7.20
C ALA A 150 -21.05 7.37 -6.74
N ARG A 151 -20.46 8.15 -7.64
CA ARG A 151 -19.48 9.19 -7.31
C ARG A 151 -20.18 10.39 -6.70
N PRO A 152 -19.48 11.26 -5.92
CA PRO A 152 -20.07 12.47 -5.34
C PRO A 152 -20.93 13.25 -6.34
N TYR A 153 -20.38 13.61 -7.51
CA TYR A 153 -21.09 14.39 -8.54
C TYR A 153 -22.28 13.66 -9.20
N GLN A 154 -22.43 12.35 -8.97
CA GLN A 154 -23.54 11.56 -9.49
C GLN A 154 -24.69 11.45 -8.48
N THR A 155 -24.46 11.84 -7.22
CA THR A 155 -25.49 11.67 -6.18
C THR A 155 -26.51 12.79 -6.16
N ASP A 156 -27.76 12.45 -5.84
CA ASP A 156 -28.89 13.37 -5.66
C ASP A 156 -28.60 14.50 -4.65
N ILE A 157 -27.78 14.23 -3.64
CA ILE A 157 -27.36 15.23 -2.64
C ILE A 157 -26.50 16.34 -3.27
N PHE A 158 -25.76 16.03 -4.35
CA PHE A 158 -24.91 16.97 -5.06
C PHE A 158 -25.36 17.20 -6.52
N ALA A 159 -26.71 17.26 -6.70
CA ALA A 159 -27.38 17.55 -7.97
C ALA A 159 -27.19 16.48 -9.09
N GLY A 160 -26.85 15.25 -8.73
CA GLY A 160 -26.86 14.10 -9.65
C GLY A 160 -28.16 13.29 -9.57
N ASP A 161 -28.22 12.16 -10.28
CA ASP A 161 -29.42 11.34 -10.44
C ASP A 161 -29.38 10.04 -9.63
N CYS A 162 -28.28 9.70 -8.96
CA CYS A 162 -28.13 8.48 -8.19
C CYS A 162 -28.27 8.71 -6.69
N THR A 163 -28.89 7.77 -5.99
CA THR A 163 -28.99 7.82 -4.52
C THR A 163 -27.63 7.57 -3.87
N PHE A 164 -27.31 8.35 -2.84
CA PHE A 164 -26.12 8.12 -2.02
C PHE A 164 -26.17 6.74 -1.35
N THR A 165 -25.04 6.06 -1.27
CA THR A 165 -24.89 4.80 -0.53
C THR A 165 -23.62 4.82 0.30
N ASN A 166 -23.68 4.18 1.48
CA ASN A 166 -22.52 4.04 2.36
C ASN A 166 -21.45 3.13 1.75
N ALA A 167 -20.21 3.25 2.23
CA ALA A 167 -19.12 2.34 1.89
C ALA A 167 -19.54 0.88 2.13
N PHE A 168 -19.12 -0.03 1.26
CA PHE A 168 -19.47 -1.47 1.30
C PHE A 168 -20.96 -1.80 1.15
N VAL A 169 -21.79 -0.85 0.80
CA VAL A 169 -23.22 -1.08 0.45
C VAL A 169 -23.32 -1.12 -1.08
N LYS A 170 -23.98 -2.14 -1.59
CA LYS A 170 -24.21 -2.26 -3.03
C LYS A 170 -25.19 -1.19 -3.49
N SER A 171 -24.83 -0.47 -4.53
CA SER A 171 -25.68 0.54 -5.18
C SER A 171 -26.21 0.01 -6.51
N PHE A 172 -27.23 0.70 -7.02
CA PHE A 172 -27.81 0.42 -8.34
C PHE A 172 -27.58 1.58 -9.33
N CYS A 173 -26.63 2.48 -9.06
CA CYS A 173 -26.28 3.53 -9.99
C CYS A 173 -25.70 2.91 -11.28
N PRO A 174 -26.30 3.17 -12.47
CA PRO A 174 -25.89 2.51 -13.72
C PRO A 174 -24.42 2.75 -14.07
N ALA A 175 -23.91 3.96 -13.85
CA ALA A 175 -22.53 4.38 -14.08
C ALA A 175 -21.70 4.47 -12.79
N GLY A 176 -22.16 3.85 -11.69
CA GLY A 176 -21.49 3.91 -10.40
C GLY A 176 -20.21 3.10 -10.41
N ASP A 177 -19.09 3.79 -10.16
CA ASP A 177 -17.75 3.22 -10.14
C ASP A 177 -16.82 3.90 -9.10
N SER A 178 -17.42 4.46 -8.02
CA SER A 178 -16.67 5.23 -7.01
C SER A 178 -15.83 4.34 -6.08
N PHE A 179 -16.37 3.22 -5.61
CA PHE A 179 -15.75 2.43 -4.54
C PHE A 179 -14.99 1.22 -5.09
N ILE A 180 -13.71 1.08 -4.83
CA ILE A 180 -12.72 1.97 -4.23
C ILE A 180 -12.03 2.82 -5.29
N SER A 181 -11.33 3.90 -4.86
CA SER A 181 -10.65 4.81 -5.79
C SER A 181 -9.55 4.13 -6.61
N GLY A 182 -9.70 4.13 -7.94
CA GLY A 182 -8.72 3.55 -8.88
C GLY A 182 -7.41 4.34 -8.88
N HIS A 183 -7.44 5.66 -9.09
CA HIS A 183 -6.26 6.52 -9.11
C HIS A 183 -5.41 6.40 -7.84
N THR A 184 -6.07 6.36 -6.67
CA THR A 184 -5.39 6.16 -5.39
C THR A 184 -4.75 4.77 -5.30
N SER A 185 -5.45 3.72 -5.76
CA SER A 185 -4.90 2.37 -5.83
C SER A 185 -3.71 2.26 -6.78
N PHE A 186 -3.76 2.91 -7.95
CA PHE A 186 -2.62 2.99 -8.87
C PHE A 186 -1.42 3.69 -8.24
N ALA A 187 -1.65 4.82 -7.54
CA ALA A 187 -0.59 5.53 -6.84
C ALA A 187 0.11 4.67 -5.77
N MET A 188 -0.61 3.75 -5.14
CA MET A 188 -0.03 2.80 -4.18
C MET A 188 1.03 1.88 -4.79
N TRP A 189 1.11 1.74 -6.12
CA TRP A 189 2.20 1.02 -6.75
C TRP A 189 3.58 1.66 -6.48
N LEU A 190 3.65 2.98 -6.28
CA LEU A 190 4.88 3.67 -5.87
C LEU A 190 5.38 3.15 -4.52
N PHE A 191 4.49 2.80 -3.61
CA PHE A 191 4.84 2.15 -2.34
C PHE A 191 5.44 0.76 -2.59
N ALA A 192 4.87 -0.05 -3.49
CA ALA A 192 5.45 -1.33 -3.86
C ALA A 192 6.87 -1.18 -4.43
N LEU A 193 7.07 -0.21 -5.33
CA LEU A 193 8.38 0.11 -5.88
C LEU A 193 9.36 0.53 -4.78
N ALA A 194 8.94 1.39 -3.85
CA ALA A 194 9.78 1.87 -2.74
C ALA A 194 10.22 0.75 -1.78
N LEU A 195 9.44 -0.32 -1.63
CA LEU A 195 9.81 -1.47 -0.78
C LEU A 195 10.99 -2.27 -1.32
N VAL A 196 11.18 -2.32 -2.64
CA VAL A 196 12.20 -3.17 -3.28
C VAL A 196 13.48 -2.44 -3.68
N ILE A 197 13.52 -1.12 -3.56
CA ILE A 197 14.73 -0.34 -3.81
C ILE A 197 15.77 -0.52 -2.70
N PRO A 198 17.05 -0.20 -2.95
CA PRO A 198 18.13 -0.36 -1.99
C PRO A 198 17.86 0.33 -0.64
N GLN A 199 18.23 -0.33 0.47
CA GLN A 199 17.99 0.12 1.85
C GLN A 199 18.37 1.59 2.09
N ARG A 200 19.46 2.03 1.45
CA ARG A 200 20.04 3.37 1.62
C ARG A 200 19.07 4.50 1.29
N ILE A 201 18.19 4.29 0.29
CA ILE A 201 17.22 5.28 -0.21
C ILE A 201 15.77 4.85 0.03
N ARG A 202 15.55 3.71 0.69
CA ARG A 202 14.21 3.14 0.89
C ARG A 202 13.31 4.06 1.71
N THR A 203 13.78 4.54 2.86
CA THR A 203 12.98 5.42 3.73
C THR A 203 12.53 6.69 3.03
N PRO A 204 13.43 7.50 2.42
CA PRO A 204 12.98 8.70 1.70
C PRO A 204 12.05 8.36 0.52
N SER A 205 12.24 7.23 -0.15
CA SER A 205 11.33 6.82 -1.24
C SER A 205 9.96 6.40 -0.74
N ILE A 206 9.85 5.73 0.41
CA ILE A 206 8.55 5.43 1.04
C ILE A 206 7.87 6.75 1.43
N THR A 207 8.57 7.69 2.04
CA THR A 207 8.02 9.00 2.40
C THR A 207 7.51 9.75 1.16
N ALA A 208 8.29 9.76 0.08
CA ALA A 208 7.88 10.38 -1.18
C ALA A 208 6.65 9.68 -1.79
N ALA A 209 6.64 8.34 -1.81
CA ALA A 209 5.51 7.56 -2.31
C ALA A 209 4.22 7.87 -1.51
N VAL A 210 4.31 7.88 -0.17
CA VAL A 210 3.17 8.24 0.69
C VAL A 210 2.70 9.67 0.40
N GLY A 211 3.61 10.63 0.27
CA GLY A 211 3.27 12.01 -0.09
C GLY A 211 2.51 12.10 -1.41
N ILE A 212 2.97 11.43 -2.46
CA ILE A 212 2.31 11.38 -3.77
C ILE A 212 0.93 10.72 -3.67
N VAL A 213 0.82 9.59 -2.98
CA VAL A 213 -0.46 8.89 -2.76
C VAL A 213 -1.46 9.81 -2.08
N LEU A 214 -1.08 10.49 -1.00
CA LEU A 214 -1.95 11.42 -0.28
C LEU A 214 -2.35 12.63 -1.14
N THR A 215 -1.44 13.12 -1.98
CA THR A 215 -1.71 14.22 -2.92
C THR A 215 -2.74 13.82 -3.97
N ILE A 216 -2.58 12.63 -4.57
CA ILE A 216 -3.57 12.07 -5.52
C ILE A 216 -4.90 11.82 -4.80
N ALA A 217 -4.87 11.21 -3.61
CA ALA A 217 -6.04 10.97 -2.80
C ALA A 217 -6.84 12.27 -2.52
N ALA A 218 -6.15 13.33 -2.12
CA ALA A 218 -6.75 14.64 -1.88
C ALA A 218 -7.38 15.22 -3.17
N SER A 219 -6.69 15.14 -4.31
CA SER A 219 -7.25 15.62 -5.59
C SER A 219 -8.56 14.93 -5.95
N ARG A 220 -8.69 13.60 -5.63
CA ARG A 220 -9.93 12.85 -5.91
C ARG A 220 -11.11 13.33 -5.08
N ILE A 221 -10.87 13.71 -3.82
CA ILE A 221 -11.90 14.26 -2.92
C ILE A 221 -12.23 15.70 -3.34
N LEU A 222 -11.21 16.53 -3.57
CA LEU A 222 -11.38 17.94 -3.92
C LEU A 222 -12.11 18.15 -5.25
N GLY A 223 -11.89 17.28 -6.22
CA GLY A 223 -12.59 17.29 -7.51
C GLY A 223 -14.00 16.69 -7.47
N GLY A 224 -14.47 16.15 -6.33
CA GLY A 224 -15.77 15.51 -6.24
C GLY A 224 -15.87 14.15 -6.97
N TYR A 225 -14.73 13.53 -7.26
CA TYR A 225 -14.68 12.23 -7.97
C TYR A 225 -14.87 11.04 -7.03
N HIS A 226 -14.45 11.16 -5.77
CA HIS A 226 -14.48 10.10 -4.77
C HIS A 226 -14.82 10.64 -3.39
N PHE A 227 -15.51 9.82 -2.60
CA PHE A 227 -15.69 10.07 -1.17
C PHE A 227 -14.43 9.74 -0.37
N LEU A 228 -14.35 10.26 0.87
CA LEU A 228 -13.25 9.96 1.79
C LEU A 228 -13.07 8.44 1.98
N THR A 229 -14.17 7.71 2.17
CA THR A 229 -14.13 6.26 2.39
C THR A 229 -13.60 5.50 1.17
N ASP A 230 -13.91 5.94 -0.07
CA ASP A 230 -13.39 5.32 -1.29
C ASP A 230 -11.87 5.38 -1.37
N VAL A 231 -11.31 6.52 -0.98
CA VAL A 231 -9.88 6.79 -0.98
C VAL A 231 -9.17 6.07 0.17
N TYR A 232 -9.72 6.14 1.37
CA TYR A 232 -9.16 5.49 2.54
C TYR A 232 -9.06 3.97 2.35
N PHE A 233 -10.15 3.33 1.89
CA PHE A 233 -10.13 1.88 1.65
C PHE A 233 -9.29 1.49 0.43
N ALA A 234 -9.11 2.37 -0.54
CA ALA A 234 -8.14 2.15 -1.62
C ALA A 234 -6.72 2.05 -1.07
N ILE A 235 -6.29 3.01 -0.23
CA ILE A 235 -4.96 2.98 0.42
C ILE A 235 -4.81 1.73 1.29
N LEU A 236 -5.79 1.47 2.16
CA LEU A 236 -5.71 0.38 3.13
C LEU A 236 -5.67 -0.99 2.45
N LEU A 237 -6.64 -1.30 1.58
CA LEU A 237 -6.76 -2.64 0.98
C LEU A 237 -5.63 -2.92 0.00
N THR A 238 -5.29 -1.95 -0.85
CA THR A 238 -4.16 -2.08 -1.78
C THR A 238 -2.84 -2.17 -1.02
N GLY A 239 -2.65 -1.33 0.00
CA GLY A 239 -1.45 -1.34 0.84
C GLY A 239 -1.26 -2.63 1.60
N CYS A 240 -2.33 -3.17 2.21
CA CYS A 240 -2.30 -4.47 2.87
C CYS A 240 -1.96 -5.61 1.90
N GLY A 241 -2.53 -5.60 0.69
CA GLY A 241 -2.23 -6.60 -0.33
C GLY A 241 -0.78 -6.56 -0.79
N ILE A 242 -0.25 -5.36 -1.09
CA ILE A 242 1.15 -5.14 -1.45
C ILE A 242 2.08 -5.61 -0.32
N TRP A 243 1.79 -5.21 0.92
CA TRP A 243 2.59 -5.59 2.08
C TRP A 243 2.57 -7.10 2.34
N ALA A 244 1.39 -7.73 2.23
CA ALA A 244 1.25 -9.18 2.35
C ALA A 244 2.11 -9.92 1.32
N THR A 245 2.05 -9.50 0.05
CA THR A 245 2.87 -10.06 -1.02
C THR A 245 4.36 -9.84 -0.76
N TYR A 246 4.76 -8.65 -0.29
CA TYR A 246 6.14 -8.36 0.06
C TYR A 246 6.65 -9.27 1.19
N LYS A 247 5.87 -9.44 2.26
CA LYS A 247 6.23 -10.32 3.37
C LYS A 247 6.42 -11.77 2.92
N THR A 248 5.50 -12.31 2.16
CA THR A 248 5.58 -13.70 1.69
C THR A 248 6.77 -13.91 0.76
N MET A 249 7.04 -12.97 -0.14
CA MET A 249 8.11 -13.13 -1.11
C MET A 249 9.51 -12.82 -0.56
N PHE A 250 9.67 -11.83 0.32
CA PHE A 250 11.01 -11.34 0.69
C PHE A 250 11.37 -11.55 2.16
N ILE A 251 10.40 -11.64 3.07
CA ILE A 251 10.70 -11.78 4.50
C ILE A 251 10.67 -13.26 4.91
N ALA A 252 9.61 -14.00 4.54
CA ALA A 252 9.45 -15.39 4.92
C ALA A 252 10.60 -16.30 4.41
N GLU A 253 11.12 -16.03 3.22
CA GLU A 253 12.21 -16.81 2.63
C GLU A 253 13.55 -16.58 3.36
N ASN A 254 13.83 -15.36 3.84
CA ASN A 254 15.03 -15.08 4.62
C ASN A 254 15.00 -15.79 6.00
N CYS A 255 13.82 -16.09 6.53
CA CYS A 255 13.67 -16.86 7.75
C CYS A 255 13.85 -18.38 7.50
N ALA A 256 13.48 -18.86 6.32
CA ALA A 256 13.64 -20.27 5.95
C ALA A 256 15.10 -20.63 5.57
N ASN A 257 15.85 -19.66 5.02
CA ASN A 257 17.26 -19.79 4.63
C ASN A 257 18.06 -18.68 5.29
N PRO A 258 18.37 -18.74 6.60
CA PRO A 258 19.25 -17.76 7.23
C PRO A 258 20.60 -17.78 6.50
N PRO A 259 21.26 -16.62 6.30
CA PRO A 259 22.58 -16.58 5.71
C PRO A 259 23.47 -17.53 6.54
N GLU A 260 24.13 -18.48 5.87
CA GLU A 260 25.13 -19.32 6.52
C GLU A 260 26.12 -18.40 7.22
N THR A 261 26.10 -18.40 8.54
CA THR A 261 27.16 -17.74 9.34
C THR A 261 28.40 -18.59 9.13
N GLY A 262 28.97 -18.45 7.93
CA GLY A 262 30.20 -19.12 7.56
C GLY A 262 31.37 -18.38 8.16
N THR A 263 31.90 -18.89 9.14
CA THR A 263 33.23 -19.46 9.38
C THR A 263 33.42 -19.61 10.88
N PRO A 264 33.75 -20.78 11.39
CA PRO A 264 34.23 -20.89 12.76
C PRO A 264 35.50 -20.02 12.82
N VAL A 265 35.44 -18.97 13.65
CA VAL A 265 36.68 -18.27 14.09
C VAL A 265 37.57 -19.37 14.62
N SER A 266 38.64 -19.70 13.89
CA SER A 266 39.65 -20.65 14.33
C SER A 266 40.20 -20.10 15.63
N HIS A 267 39.95 -20.79 16.74
CA HIS A 267 40.62 -20.64 18.00
C HIS A 267 42.08 -21.02 17.84
N THR A 268 42.89 -20.20 17.18
CA THR A 268 44.31 -20.37 17.01
C THR A 268 45.02 -19.06 17.40
N THR A 269 44.74 -18.55 18.60
CA THR A 269 45.56 -17.48 19.19
C THR A 269 45.45 -17.54 20.72
N THR A 270 45.70 -18.70 21.31
CA THR A 270 45.92 -18.79 22.77
C THR A 270 47.06 -19.78 23.07
N ARG A 271 48.20 -19.67 22.39
CA ARG A 271 49.45 -20.42 22.73
C ARG A 271 50.71 -19.61 22.40
N LEU A 272 50.77 -18.36 22.75
CA LEU A 272 52.03 -17.60 22.62
C LEU A 272 52.35 -16.72 23.84
N TYR A 273 51.82 -16.98 25.04
CA TYR A 273 52.21 -16.23 26.25
C TYR A 273 52.55 -17.13 27.46
N GLU A 274 52.98 -18.37 27.25
CA GLU A 274 53.52 -19.19 28.35
C GLU A 274 54.92 -19.70 28.08
N ASN A 275 55.84 -18.86 27.66
CA ASN A 275 57.25 -19.18 27.74
C ASN A 275 58.10 -17.90 27.76
N LYS A 276 58.04 -17.14 28.86
CA LYS A 276 59.11 -16.23 29.34
C LYS A 276 58.80 -15.86 30.79
N LEU A 277 59.23 -16.74 31.72
CA LEU A 277 59.86 -16.44 33.01
C LEU A 277 60.47 -17.73 33.55
#